data_e1d9f6ed9e4b1c901b07b5069e6a4cbf
#
_entry.id   e1d9f6ed9e4b1c901b07b5069e6a4cbf
#
_cell.length_a   1.000
_cell.length_b   1.000
_cell.length_c   1.000
_cell.angle_alpha   90.00
_cell.angle_beta   90.00
_cell.angle_gamma   90.00
#
_symmetry.space_group_name_H-M   'P 1'
#
loop_
_entity.id
_entity.type
_entity.pdbx_description
1 polymer ?
#
loop_
_entity_poly.entity_id
_entity_poly.type
_entity_poly.pdbx_seq_one_letter_code
_entity_poly.pdbx_strand_id
1 'polypeptide(L)' 'MVKNKEERLKELYRRKEYLEEQIKLTVDKMNSLGNEEMEELIKVYNHLNSSLFDVEIQLVLLEGREEFMKKHGGV' A
#
# COMPACT_ATOMS: atom_id res chain seq x y z
N MET A 1 0.09 -3.19 -26.20
CA MET A 1 -0.60 -1.90 -26.11
C MET A 1 -0.22 -1.20 -24.81
N VAL A 2 0.15 0.06 -24.90
CA VAL A 2 0.55 0.82 -23.72
C VAL A 2 -0.71 1.34 -23.03
N LYS A 3 -0.81 1.10 -21.73
CA LYS A 3 -1.93 1.62 -20.96
C LYS A 3 -1.80 3.11 -20.82
N ASN A 4 -2.93 3.82 -20.88
CA ASN A 4 -2.91 5.25 -20.66
C ASN A 4 -2.75 5.58 -19.16
N LYS A 5 -2.50 6.84 -18.87
CA LYS A 5 -2.25 7.28 -17.50
C LYS A 5 -3.40 6.96 -16.56
N GLU A 6 -4.64 7.15 -17.01
CA GLU A 6 -5.82 6.88 -16.19
C GLU A 6 -5.94 5.41 -15.81
N GLU A 7 -5.68 4.52 -16.76
CA GLU A 7 -5.73 3.08 -16.49
C GLU A 7 -4.66 2.66 -15.50
N ARG A 8 -3.45 3.20 -15.64
CA ARG A 8 -2.38 2.93 -14.70
C ARG A 8 -2.70 3.43 -13.31
N LEU A 9 -3.29 4.62 -13.21
CA LEU A 9 -3.71 5.18 -11.93
C LEU A 9 -4.76 4.30 -11.25
N LYS A 10 -5.75 3.84 -12.01
CA LYS A 10 -6.77 2.93 -11.47
C LYS A 10 -6.18 1.65 -10.91
N GLU A 11 -5.25 1.05 -11.66
CA GLU A 11 -4.58 -0.17 -11.21
C GLU A 11 -3.76 0.06 -9.95
N LEU A 12 -3.03 1.18 -9.89
CA LEU A 12 -2.21 1.51 -8.73
C LEU A 12 -3.07 1.78 -7.49
N TYR A 13 -4.17 2.50 -7.65
CA TYR A 13 -5.09 2.75 -6.53
C TYR A 13 -5.74 1.46 -6.04
N ARG A 14 -6.13 0.59 -6.94
CA ARG A 14 -6.70 -0.71 -6.60
C ARG A 14 -5.67 -1.55 -5.82
N ARG A 15 -4.44 -1.55 -6.28
CA ARG A 15 -3.35 -2.25 -5.60
C ARG A 15 -3.08 -1.65 -4.22
N LYS A 16 -3.12 -0.33 -4.12
CA LYS A 16 -2.94 0.39 -2.85
C LYS A 16 -4.00 -0.03 -1.84
N GLU A 17 -5.26 -0.04 -2.24
CA GLU A 17 -6.37 -0.48 -1.38
C GLU A 17 -6.19 -1.91 -0.92
N TYR A 18 -5.81 -2.80 -1.82
CA TYR A 18 -5.55 -4.20 -1.51
C TYR A 18 -4.45 -4.33 -0.46
N LEU A 19 -3.34 -3.62 -0.66
CA LEU A 19 -2.21 -3.67 0.27
C LEU A 19 -2.58 -3.10 1.64
N GLU A 20 -3.31 -2.00 1.68
CA GLU A 20 -3.79 -1.41 2.93
C GLU A 20 -4.67 -2.38 3.69
N GLU A 21 -5.54 -3.09 3.00
CA GLU A 21 -6.41 -4.09 3.62
C GLU A 21 -5.59 -5.27 4.17
N GLN A 22 -4.62 -5.75 3.41
CA GLN A 22 -3.77 -6.83 3.85
C GLN A 22 -2.94 -6.43 5.07
N ILE A 23 -2.46 -5.20 5.13
CA ILE A 23 -1.74 -4.68 6.29
C ILE A 23 -2.64 -4.67 7.51
N LYS A 24 -3.86 -4.20 7.35
CA LYS A 24 -4.84 -4.16 8.44
C LYS A 24 -5.13 -5.56 8.99
N LEU A 25 -5.36 -6.52 8.09
CA LEU A 25 -5.61 -7.90 8.49
C LEU A 25 -4.40 -8.51 9.19
N THR A 26 -3.20 -8.18 8.73
CA THR A 26 -1.97 -8.67 9.35
C THR A 26 -1.81 -8.11 10.77
N VAL A 27 -2.07 -6.82 10.96
CA VAL A 27 -2.03 -6.19 12.28
C VAL A 27 -3.05 -6.82 13.21
N ASP A 28 -4.26 -7.07 12.71
CA ASP A 28 -5.29 -7.72 13.51
C ASP A 28 -4.86 -9.12 13.98
N LYS A 29 -4.21 -9.87 13.09
CA LYS A 29 -3.66 -11.19 13.46
C LYS A 29 -2.55 -11.06 14.48
N MET A 30 -1.66 -10.09 14.33
CA MET A 30 -0.57 -9.84 15.27
C MET A 30 -1.10 -9.56 16.67
N ASN A 31 -2.22 -8.86 16.76
CA ASN A 31 -2.83 -8.55 18.06
C ASN A 31 -3.44 -9.76 18.76
N SER A 32 -3.75 -10.81 18.02
CA SER A 32 -4.39 -12.01 18.58
C SER A 32 -3.46 -13.20 18.73
N LEU A 33 -2.21 -13.12 18.28
CA LEU A 33 -1.26 -14.23 18.31
C LEU A 33 -0.18 -14.06 19.37
N GLY A 34 0.44 -15.19 19.73
CA GLY A 34 1.58 -15.21 20.65
C GLY A 34 2.89 -14.83 19.96
N ASN A 35 3.93 -14.71 20.79
CA ASN A 35 5.24 -14.22 20.33
C ASN A 35 5.91 -15.08 19.27
N GLU A 36 5.69 -16.39 19.28
CA GLU A 36 6.36 -17.30 18.35
C GLU A 36 5.91 -17.08 16.90
N GLU A 37 4.63 -16.81 16.71
CA GLU A 37 4.07 -16.59 15.38
C GLU A 37 4.23 -15.15 14.94
N MET A 38 4.54 -14.26 15.86
CA MET A 38 4.69 -12.83 15.61
C MET A 38 5.82 -12.54 14.62
N GLU A 39 6.94 -13.28 14.70
CA GLU A 39 8.08 -13.03 13.80
C GLU A 39 7.71 -13.19 12.33
N GLU A 40 6.94 -14.23 12.01
CA GLU A 40 6.50 -14.45 10.63
C GLU A 40 5.59 -13.32 10.15
N LEU A 41 4.69 -12.88 11.01
CA LEU A 41 3.77 -11.79 10.68
C LEU A 41 4.50 -10.46 10.52
N ILE A 42 5.54 -10.23 11.31
CA ILE A 42 6.37 -9.02 11.17
C ILE A 42 7.02 -8.99 9.78
N LYS A 43 7.52 -10.12 9.31
CA LYS A 43 8.09 -10.22 7.96
C LYS A 43 7.06 -9.89 6.88
N VAL A 44 5.86 -10.44 7.01
CA VAL A 44 4.76 -10.17 6.09
C VAL A 44 4.40 -8.69 6.14
N TYR A 45 4.27 -8.14 7.33
CA TYR A 45 3.95 -6.73 7.54
C TYR A 45 4.97 -5.82 6.86
N ASN A 46 6.25 -6.10 7.06
CA ASN A 46 7.33 -5.31 6.46
C ASN A 46 7.30 -5.39 4.94
N HIS A 47 7.05 -6.58 4.40
CA HIS A 47 6.94 -6.77 2.96
C HIS A 47 5.77 -5.97 2.37
N LEU A 48 4.60 -6.03 3.04
CA LEU A 48 3.43 -5.30 2.60
C LEU A 48 3.66 -3.79 2.63
N ASN A 49 4.30 -3.29 3.68
CA ASN A 49 4.62 -1.87 3.78
C ASN A 49 5.59 -1.42 2.68
N SER A 50 6.59 -2.22 2.36
CA SER A 50 7.52 -1.92 1.28
C SER A 50 6.80 -1.88 -0.07
N SER A 51 5.90 -2.83 -0.30
CA SER A 51 5.11 -2.86 -1.54
C SER A 51 4.18 -1.66 -1.65
N LEU A 52 3.55 -1.29 -0.54
CA LEU A 52 2.68 -0.12 -0.50
C LEU A 52 3.47 1.16 -0.78
N PHE A 53 4.66 1.28 -0.19
CA PHE A 53 5.52 2.43 -0.42
C PHE A 53 5.89 2.55 -1.90
N ASP A 54 6.21 1.45 -2.56
CA ASP A 54 6.52 1.44 -3.99
C ASP A 54 5.32 1.90 -4.82
N VAL A 55 4.13 1.44 -4.48
CA VAL A 55 2.90 1.87 -5.17
C VAL A 55 2.69 3.37 -4.98
N GLU A 56 2.88 3.87 -3.77
CA GLU A 56 2.71 5.29 -3.48
C GLU A 56 3.70 6.15 -4.24
N ILE A 57 4.96 5.70 -4.36
CA ILE A 57 5.96 6.40 -5.16
C ILE A 57 5.52 6.47 -6.62
N GLN A 58 5.02 5.37 -7.17
CA GLN A 58 4.54 5.35 -8.54
C GLN A 58 3.36 6.29 -8.74
N LEU A 59 2.45 6.36 -7.77
CA LEU A 59 1.33 7.28 -7.82
C LEU A 59 1.80 8.73 -7.81
N VAL A 60 2.77 9.06 -6.96
CA VAL A 60 3.33 10.41 -6.90
C VAL A 60 3.96 10.79 -8.24
N LEU A 61 4.69 9.85 -8.85
CA LEU A 61 5.34 10.11 -10.13
C LEU A 61 4.33 10.31 -11.27
N LEU A 62 3.21 9.59 -11.23
CA LEU A 62 2.19 9.69 -12.27
C LEU A 62 1.28 10.91 -12.10
N GLU A 63 0.84 11.19 -10.89
CA GLU A 63 -0.09 12.29 -10.63
C GLU A 63 0.59 13.62 -10.40
N GLY A 64 1.84 13.58 -9.95
CA GLY A 64 2.50 14.75 -9.45
C GLY A 64 2.27 14.90 -7.96
N ARG A 65 3.24 15.45 -7.29
CA ARG A 65 3.26 15.52 -5.83
C ARG A 65 2.07 16.27 -5.22
N GLU A 66 1.72 17.41 -5.83
CA GLU A 66 0.62 18.23 -5.32
C GLU A 66 -0.73 17.53 -5.41
N GLU A 67 -0.98 16.89 -6.54
CA GLU A 67 -2.22 16.14 -6.75
C GLU A 67 -2.33 14.98 -5.78
N PHE A 68 -1.24 14.24 -5.60
CA PHE A 68 -1.22 13.12 -4.69
C PHE A 68 -1.52 13.58 -3.25
N MET A 69 -0.88 14.66 -2.81
CA MET A 69 -1.08 15.17 -1.45
C MET A 69 -2.50 15.64 -1.21
N LYS A 70 -3.13 16.25 -2.23
CA LYS A 70 -4.53 16.66 -2.13
C LYS A 70 -5.47 15.48 -1.94
N LYS A 71 -5.23 14.39 -2.68
CA LYS A 71 -6.10 13.21 -2.64
C LYS A 71 -5.93 12.37 -1.38
N HIS A 72 -4.73 12.39 -0.79
CA HIS A 72 -4.40 11.50 0.32
C HIS A 72 -4.26 12.20 1.66
N GLY A 73 -4.93 13.32 1.79
CA GLY A 73 -5.04 13.99 3.07
C GLY A 73 -3.81 14.73 3.53
N GLY A 74 -2.90 14.99 2.64
CA GLY A 74 -1.80 15.90 2.94
C GLY A 74 -2.38 17.29 3.16
N VAL A 75 -2.12 17.84 4.25
CA VAL A 75 -2.64 19.16 4.61
C VAL A 75 -2.06 20.25 3.73
#